data_0af08bf31da92cc1756991f4f9d7f5ff
#
_entry.id   0af08bf31da92cc1756991f4f9d7f5ff
#
_cell.length_a   1.000
_cell.length_b   1.000
_cell.length_c   1.000
_cell.angle_alpha   90.00
_cell.angle_beta   90.00
_cell.angle_gamma   90.00
#
_symmetry.space_group_name_H-M   'P 1'
#
loop_
_entity.id
_entity.type
_entity.pdbx_description
1 polymer ?
#
loop_
_entity_poly.entity_id
_entity_poly.type
_entity_poly.pdbx_seq_one_letter_code
_entity_poly.pdbx_strand_id
1 'polypeptide(L)'
;EALHEVNVGPIHAGIIEPGCFRFICNGEQIIHLEIVLGFQHRGVERLIRETPNLLRQSLLCEGVAGDSAAAHGMAYAGVVESLHAVTGAEPVGIRLELERTIALEMERIALHLADTGALCMDIGLKLGQVSCEALRTIVINTTQRWCGNRFAKGLIRCGGTHYPLTSEIAALIRKNLDEVERRYAEVVYALENSSSVLARFEDCGVVTRAQAHRIGAVGMAARASGLERDLRRSHTGHVYGSLLVHDPVVETSGDVYARLKVRMREAVQSMGHVRTMLNLLENQSRVSCP
;
A
#
# COMPACT_ATOMS: atom_id res chain seq x y z
N GLU A 1 37.05 16.89 23.55
CA GLU A 1 36.62 15.90 22.56
C GLU A 1 36.11 16.65 21.35
N ALA A 2 36.65 16.34 20.16
CA ALA A 2 36.28 17.08 18.95
C ALA A 2 34.99 16.48 18.37
N LEU A 3 33.96 17.32 18.19
CA LEU A 3 32.79 16.96 17.42
C LEU A 3 33.20 16.76 15.95
N HIS A 4 32.62 15.75 15.29
CA HIS A 4 32.82 15.54 13.87
C HIS A 4 31.48 15.37 13.15
N GLU A 5 31.46 15.73 11.89
CA GLU A 5 30.29 15.60 11.02
C GLU A 5 30.45 14.37 10.12
N VAL A 6 29.39 13.57 10.05
CA VAL A 6 29.26 12.45 9.12
C VAL A 6 28.07 12.72 8.21
N ASN A 7 28.31 12.75 6.90
CA ASN A 7 27.30 12.99 5.90
C ASN A 7 27.03 11.72 5.08
N VAL A 8 25.76 11.32 4.99
CA VAL A 8 25.29 10.15 4.23
C VAL A 8 24.25 10.59 3.22
N GLY A 9 24.51 10.32 1.96
CA GLY A 9 23.62 10.70 0.86
C GLY A 9 24.05 11.97 0.11
N PRO A 10 23.23 12.46 -0.85
CA PRO A 10 21.87 12.01 -1.18
C PRO A 10 21.77 10.66 -1.89
N ILE A 11 22.86 10.12 -2.43
CA ILE A 11 22.90 8.77 -3.03
C ILE A 11 23.56 7.84 -2.03
N HIS A 12 22.79 6.85 -1.56
CA HIS A 12 23.25 5.87 -0.56
C HIS A 12 22.48 4.54 -0.72
N ALA A 13 22.94 3.50 -0.03
CA ALA A 13 22.32 2.17 -0.06
C ALA A 13 21.48 1.83 1.17
N GLY A 14 21.33 2.76 2.13
CA GLY A 14 20.66 2.50 3.40
C GLY A 14 19.14 2.63 3.32
N ILE A 15 18.65 3.63 2.58
CA ILE A 15 17.23 3.89 2.36
C ILE A 15 17.00 3.93 0.85
N ILE A 16 15.84 3.47 0.39
CA ILE A 16 15.52 3.40 -1.06
C ILE A 16 15.43 4.81 -1.66
N GLU A 17 14.81 5.74 -0.93
CA GLU A 17 14.60 7.12 -1.37
C GLU A 17 15.87 7.97 -1.20
N PRO A 18 16.26 8.81 -2.17
CA PRO A 18 17.36 9.74 -2.00
C PRO A 18 17.10 10.73 -0.88
N GLY A 19 18.04 10.83 0.06
CA GLY A 19 17.98 11.74 1.19
C GLY A 19 19.39 12.03 1.70
N CYS A 20 19.62 13.22 2.22
CA CYS A 20 20.89 13.56 2.85
C CYS A 20 20.69 13.56 4.37
N PHE A 21 21.50 12.75 5.05
CA PHE A 21 21.51 12.61 6.50
C PHE A 21 22.82 13.11 7.03
N ARG A 22 22.78 14.21 7.78
CA ARG A 22 23.95 14.84 8.36
C ARG A 22 23.94 14.59 9.87
N PHE A 23 24.94 13.86 10.34
CA PHE A 23 25.10 13.50 11.74
C PHE A 23 26.20 14.35 12.36
N ILE A 24 25.94 14.92 13.54
CA ILE A 24 26.96 15.47 14.40
C ILE A 24 27.24 14.45 15.48
N CYS A 25 28.47 13.97 15.55
CA CYS A 25 28.87 12.88 16.42
C CYS A 25 29.98 13.28 17.38
N ASN A 26 29.98 12.67 18.57
CA ASN A 26 31.11 12.62 19.49
C ASN A 26 31.52 11.15 19.63
N GLY A 27 32.57 10.74 18.93
CA GLY A 27 32.88 9.34 18.74
C GLY A 27 31.74 8.60 18.02
N GLU A 28 31.19 7.53 18.61
CA GLU A 28 30.06 6.79 18.08
C GLU A 28 28.68 7.33 18.51
N GLN A 29 28.67 8.32 19.41
CA GLN A 29 27.43 8.92 19.90
C GLN A 29 26.92 9.99 18.93
N ILE A 30 25.72 9.80 18.40
CA ILE A 30 25.01 10.81 17.60
C ILE A 30 24.38 11.83 18.54
N ILE A 31 24.82 13.10 18.41
CA ILE A 31 24.32 14.24 19.19
C ILE A 31 23.18 14.94 18.46
N HIS A 32 23.28 15.05 17.13
CA HIS A 32 22.31 15.72 16.29
C HIS A 32 22.18 15.03 14.92
N LEU A 33 20.96 14.99 14.41
CA LEU A 33 20.65 14.50 13.08
C LEU A 33 19.86 15.56 12.31
N GLU A 34 20.38 15.96 11.17
CA GLU A 34 19.68 16.78 10.19
C GLU A 34 19.31 15.92 8.99
N ILE A 35 18.05 16.01 8.55
CA ILE A 35 17.54 15.25 7.42
C ILE A 35 17.07 16.22 6.33
N VAL A 36 17.66 16.09 5.14
CA VAL A 36 17.28 16.86 3.95
C VAL A 36 16.66 15.92 2.94
N LEU A 37 15.39 16.14 2.63
CA LEU A 37 14.60 15.38 1.67
C LEU A 37 14.26 16.24 0.44
N GLY A 38 13.49 15.69 -0.49
CA GLY A 38 13.00 16.43 -1.67
C GLY A 38 13.79 16.17 -2.94
N PHE A 39 14.80 15.31 -2.93
CA PHE A 39 15.62 14.99 -4.11
C PHE A 39 14.84 14.27 -5.23
N GLN A 40 13.67 13.71 -4.94
CA GLN A 40 12.77 13.10 -5.91
C GLN A 40 11.62 14.01 -6.35
N HIS A 41 11.63 15.29 -5.98
CA HIS A 41 10.59 16.21 -6.42
C HIS A 41 10.56 16.35 -7.94
N ARG A 42 9.41 16.02 -8.55
CA ARG A 42 9.22 16.01 -10.02
C ARG A 42 8.20 17.03 -10.50
N GLY A 43 7.64 17.83 -9.60
CA GLY A 43 6.62 18.83 -9.92
C GLY A 43 5.33 18.23 -10.49
N VAL A 44 4.90 17.05 -9.97
CA VAL A 44 3.77 16.29 -10.52
C VAL A 44 2.48 17.10 -10.49
N GLU A 45 2.20 17.84 -9.43
CA GLU A 45 1.01 18.69 -9.29
C GLU A 45 0.97 19.77 -10.39
N ARG A 46 2.12 20.38 -10.67
CA ARG A 46 2.25 21.36 -11.76
C ARG A 46 2.01 20.69 -13.12
N LEU A 47 2.61 19.53 -13.37
CA LEU A 47 2.44 18.79 -14.62
C LEU A 47 0.98 18.38 -14.84
N ILE A 48 0.27 17.94 -13.80
CA ILE A 48 -1.16 17.61 -13.88
C ILE A 48 -1.96 18.84 -14.27
N ARG A 49 -1.74 19.98 -13.60
CA ARG A 49 -2.45 21.22 -13.87
C ARG A 49 -2.22 21.75 -15.30
N GLU A 50 -1.00 21.63 -15.80
CA GLU A 50 -0.61 22.12 -17.14
C GLU A 50 -0.99 21.14 -18.27
N THR A 51 -1.41 19.92 -17.94
CA THR A 51 -1.78 18.89 -18.91
C THR A 51 -3.29 18.91 -19.18
N PRO A 52 -3.78 19.25 -20.37
CA PRO A 52 -5.22 19.36 -20.64
C PRO A 52 -5.92 18.02 -20.88
N ASN A 53 -5.18 16.93 -21.08
CA ASN A 53 -5.73 15.61 -21.41
C ASN A 53 -5.88 14.74 -20.16
N LEU A 54 -7.12 14.36 -19.83
CA LEU A 54 -7.45 13.54 -18.64
C LEU A 54 -6.70 12.21 -18.60
N LEU A 55 -6.54 11.52 -19.74
CA LEU A 55 -5.78 10.28 -19.78
C LEU A 55 -4.32 10.49 -19.39
N ARG A 56 -3.72 11.58 -19.89
CA ARG A 56 -2.33 11.91 -19.58
C ARG A 56 -2.17 12.33 -18.11
N GLN A 57 -3.14 13.05 -17.56
CA GLN A 57 -3.20 13.37 -16.13
C GLN A 57 -3.28 12.10 -15.29
N SER A 58 -4.14 11.13 -15.67
CA SER A 58 -4.24 9.83 -14.99
C SER A 58 -2.88 9.11 -14.94
N LEU A 59 -2.16 9.05 -16.06
CA LEU A 59 -0.83 8.45 -16.13
C LEU A 59 0.21 9.18 -15.25
N LEU A 60 0.12 10.51 -15.14
CA LEU A 60 0.96 11.29 -14.22
C LEU A 60 0.66 10.94 -12.76
N CYS A 61 -0.62 10.78 -12.40
CA CYS A 61 -1.03 10.35 -11.06
C CYS A 61 -0.52 8.95 -10.72
N GLU A 62 -0.66 7.99 -11.64
CA GLU A 62 -0.09 6.64 -11.47
C GLU A 62 1.44 6.64 -11.34
N GLY A 63 2.10 7.69 -11.81
CA GLY A 63 3.55 7.88 -11.71
C GLY A 63 4.02 8.56 -10.42
N VAL A 64 3.12 8.96 -9.49
CA VAL A 64 3.50 9.60 -8.22
C VAL A 64 4.32 8.64 -7.37
N ALA A 65 3.88 7.39 -7.26
CA ALA A 65 4.67 6.31 -6.65
C ALA A 65 4.57 5.06 -7.54
N GLY A 66 5.73 4.49 -7.89
CA GLY A 66 5.82 3.47 -8.94
C GLY A 66 5.05 2.18 -8.67
N ASP A 67 4.91 1.80 -7.42
CA ASP A 67 4.24 0.58 -6.94
C ASP A 67 2.86 0.82 -6.30
N SER A 68 2.38 2.08 -6.27
CA SER A 68 1.06 2.49 -5.78
C SER A 68 0.19 3.08 -6.89
N ALA A 69 0.27 2.53 -8.11
CA ALA A 69 -0.40 3.08 -9.28
C ALA A 69 -1.92 2.94 -9.21
N ALA A 70 -2.44 1.82 -8.67
CA ALA A 70 -3.87 1.62 -8.51
C ALA A 70 -4.48 2.63 -7.51
N ALA A 71 -3.82 2.87 -6.37
CA ALA A 71 -4.30 3.83 -5.38
C ALA A 71 -4.36 5.25 -5.92
N HIS A 72 -3.30 5.72 -6.59
CA HIS A 72 -3.25 7.06 -7.18
C HIS A 72 -4.21 7.21 -8.37
N GLY A 73 -4.31 6.19 -9.21
CA GLY A 73 -5.28 6.14 -10.30
C GLY A 73 -6.73 6.20 -9.80
N MET A 74 -7.04 5.46 -8.74
CA MET A 74 -8.38 5.46 -8.10
C MET A 74 -8.69 6.82 -7.47
N ALA A 75 -7.74 7.43 -6.76
CA ALA A 75 -7.92 8.75 -6.17
C ALA A 75 -8.19 9.82 -7.25
N TYR A 76 -7.42 9.81 -8.34
CA TYR A 76 -7.61 10.73 -9.45
C TYR A 76 -8.96 10.52 -10.16
N ALA A 77 -9.29 9.26 -10.50
CA ALA A 77 -10.56 8.94 -11.14
C ALA A 77 -11.76 9.37 -10.28
N GLY A 78 -11.70 9.09 -8.98
CA GLY A 78 -12.75 9.48 -8.03
C GLY A 78 -12.97 11.00 -7.95
N VAL A 79 -11.88 11.80 -7.94
CA VAL A 79 -11.98 13.28 -7.97
C VAL A 79 -12.64 13.76 -9.27
N VAL A 80 -12.17 13.27 -10.43
CA VAL A 80 -12.72 13.67 -11.74
C VAL A 80 -14.19 13.26 -11.86
N GLU A 81 -14.54 12.04 -11.48
CA GLU A 81 -15.91 11.52 -11.52
C GLU A 81 -16.83 12.28 -10.58
N SER A 82 -16.38 12.65 -9.39
CA SER A 82 -17.13 13.49 -8.46
C SER A 82 -17.41 14.88 -9.02
N LEU A 83 -16.44 15.48 -9.71
CA LEU A 83 -16.65 16.77 -10.40
C LEU A 83 -17.65 16.64 -11.54
N HIS A 84 -17.60 15.55 -12.31
CA HIS A 84 -18.57 15.28 -13.38
C HIS A 84 -19.98 14.99 -12.83
N ALA A 85 -20.10 14.32 -11.69
CA ALA A 85 -21.40 14.07 -11.04
C ALA A 85 -22.13 15.38 -10.67
N VAL A 86 -21.39 16.44 -10.31
CA VAL A 86 -21.96 17.78 -10.07
C VAL A 86 -22.62 18.35 -11.33
N THR A 87 -22.18 17.94 -12.52
CA THR A 87 -22.76 18.34 -13.82
C THR A 87 -23.86 17.40 -14.31
N GLY A 88 -24.30 16.43 -13.48
CA GLY A 88 -25.38 15.50 -13.80
C GLY A 88 -24.94 14.22 -14.50
N ALA A 89 -23.64 13.90 -14.50
CA ALA A 89 -23.16 12.63 -15.02
C ALA A 89 -23.59 11.47 -14.09
N GLU A 90 -23.95 10.33 -14.69
CA GLU A 90 -24.28 9.12 -13.94
C GLU A 90 -23.04 8.58 -13.20
N PRO A 91 -23.23 8.08 -11.96
CA PRO A 91 -22.16 7.44 -11.23
C PRO A 91 -21.67 6.16 -11.94
N VAL A 92 -20.43 5.79 -11.69
CA VAL A 92 -19.89 4.54 -12.22
C VAL A 92 -20.64 3.33 -11.65
N GLY A 93 -20.82 2.30 -12.49
CA GLY A 93 -21.54 1.09 -12.08
C GLY A 93 -20.77 0.29 -11.04
N ILE A 94 -21.50 -0.38 -10.16
CA ILE A 94 -20.96 -1.15 -9.02
C ILE A 94 -19.93 -2.21 -9.45
N ARG A 95 -20.10 -2.80 -10.63
CA ARG A 95 -19.13 -3.77 -11.18
C ARG A 95 -17.74 -3.12 -11.35
N LEU A 96 -17.69 -1.92 -11.94
CA LEU A 96 -16.43 -1.18 -12.15
C LEU A 96 -15.80 -0.80 -10.82
N GLU A 97 -16.60 -0.39 -9.84
CA GLU A 97 -16.10 -0.09 -8.49
C GLU A 97 -15.50 -1.31 -7.81
N LEU A 98 -16.14 -2.49 -7.92
CA LEU A 98 -15.60 -3.74 -7.40
C LEU A 98 -14.27 -4.11 -8.08
N GLU A 99 -14.18 -4.00 -9.40
CA GLU A 99 -12.95 -4.30 -10.15
C GLU A 99 -11.80 -3.36 -9.72
N ARG A 100 -12.05 -2.07 -9.59
CA ARG A 100 -11.06 -1.09 -9.11
C ARG A 100 -10.62 -1.37 -7.67
N THR A 101 -11.58 -1.72 -6.80
CA THR A 101 -11.29 -2.02 -5.40
C THR A 101 -10.50 -3.33 -5.26
N ILE A 102 -10.77 -4.33 -6.09
CA ILE A 102 -9.93 -5.55 -6.17
C ILE A 102 -8.49 -5.18 -6.57
N ALA A 103 -8.30 -4.32 -7.56
CA ALA A 103 -6.96 -3.89 -7.96
C ALA A 103 -6.24 -3.14 -6.81
N LEU A 104 -6.95 -2.28 -6.09
CA LEU A 104 -6.42 -1.56 -4.93
C LEU A 104 -6.01 -2.50 -3.79
N GLU A 105 -6.83 -3.51 -3.48
CA GLU A 105 -6.49 -4.46 -2.42
C GLU A 105 -5.38 -5.43 -2.85
N MET A 106 -5.28 -5.80 -4.12
CA MET A 106 -4.14 -6.56 -4.66
C MET A 106 -2.83 -5.76 -4.53
N GLU A 107 -2.85 -4.46 -4.83
CA GLU A 107 -1.71 -3.57 -4.61
C GLU A 107 -1.34 -3.50 -3.13
N ARG A 108 -2.32 -3.36 -2.23
CA ARG A 108 -2.11 -3.34 -0.78
C ARG A 108 -1.44 -4.63 -0.28
N ILE A 109 -1.92 -5.80 -0.73
CA ILE A 109 -1.31 -7.09 -0.41
C ILE A 109 0.16 -7.11 -0.85
N ALA A 110 0.43 -6.71 -2.10
CA ALA A 110 1.78 -6.71 -2.65
C ALA A 110 2.73 -5.78 -1.86
N LEU A 111 2.26 -4.60 -1.45
CA LEU A 111 3.04 -3.64 -0.67
C LEU A 111 3.31 -4.16 0.76
N HIS A 112 2.32 -4.72 1.43
CA HIS A 112 2.52 -5.27 2.77
C HIS A 112 3.47 -6.47 2.78
N LEU A 113 3.43 -7.32 1.75
CA LEU A 113 4.42 -8.39 1.57
C LEU A 113 5.83 -7.81 1.33
N ALA A 114 5.95 -6.79 0.47
CA ALA A 114 7.22 -6.11 0.22
C ALA A 114 7.82 -5.53 1.50
N ASP A 115 7.02 -4.79 2.25
CA ASP A 115 7.45 -4.12 3.47
C ASP A 115 7.80 -5.12 4.59
N THR A 116 7.05 -6.23 4.69
CA THR A 116 7.42 -7.32 5.61
C THR A 116 8.77 -7.91 5.24
N GLY A 117 9.02 -8.13 3.94
CA GLY A 117 10.32 -8.59 3.44
C GLY A 117 11.44 -7.59 3.69
N ALA A 118 11.20 -6.29 3.51
CA ALA A 118 12.16 -5.23 3.78
C ALA A 118 12.54 -5.16 5.27
N LEU A 119 11.57 -5.27 6.18
CA LEU A 119 11.84 -5.34 7.61
C LEU A 119 12.68 -6.59 7.97
N CYS A 120 12.43 -7.73 7.31
CA CYS A 120 13.27 -8.92 7.47
C CYS A 120 14.70 -8.68 6.96
N MET A 121 14.85 -7.97 5.85
CA MET A 121 16.16 -7.63 5.28
C MET A 121 16.96 -6.76 6.26
N ASP A 122 16.36 -5.75 6.87
CA ASP A 122 17.02 -4.81 7.78
C ASP A 122 17.61 -5.49 9.02
N ILE A 123 16.99 -6.56 9.49
CA ILE A 123 17.49 -7.35 10.62
C ILE A 123 18.32 -8.58 10.22
N GLY A 124 18.60 -8.74 8.92
CA GLY A 124 19.39 -9.85 8.38
C GLY A 124 18.67 -11.20 8.32
N LEU A 125 17.34 -11.23 8.45
CA LEU A 125 16.52 -12.46 8.34
C LEU A 125 16.26 -12.80 6.86
N LYS A 126 17.27 -13.36 6.18
CA LYS A 126 17.23 -13.66 4.75
C LYS A 126 16.09 -14.55 4.30
N LEU A 127 15.74 -15.57 5.10
CA LEU A 127 14.65 -16.48 4.75
C LEU A 127 13.31 -15.73 4.70
N GLY A 128 13.02 -14.88 5.68
CA GLY A 128 11.81 -14.05 5.70
C GLY A 128 11.75 -13.10 4.51
N GLN A 129 12.88 -12.42 4.20
CA GLN A 129 13.01 -11.55 3.05
C GLN A 129 12.65 -12.27 1.75
N VAL A 130 13.38 -13.34 1.42
CA VAL A 130 13.20 -14.08 0.14
C VAL A 130 11.81 -14.67 0.02
N SER A 131 11.24 -15.18 1.12
CA SER A 131 9.89 -15.70 1.13
C SER A 131 8.85 -14.64 0.80
N CYS A 132 8.92 -13.46 1.43
CA CYS A 132 8.01 -12.35 1.16
C CYS A 132 8.16 -11.81 -0.27
N GLU A 133 9.38 -11.68 -0.78
CA GLU A 133 9.65 -11.26 -2.17
C GLU A 133 9.05 -12.23 -3.20
N ALA A 134 9.17 -13.54 -2.94
CA ALA A 134 8.56 -14.56 -3.79
C ALA A 134 7.02 -14.47 -3.77
N LEU A 135 6.40 -14.29 -2.59
CA LEU A 135 4.95 -14.12 -2.46
C LEU A 135 4.47 -12.83 -3.13
N ARG A 136 5.17 -11.72 -2.93
CA ARG A 136 4.89 -10.48 -3.65
C ARG A 136 4.92 -10.70 -5.17
N THR A 137 5.88 -11.45 -5.66
CA THR A 137 6.03 -11.75 -7.10
C THR A 137 4.80 -12.49 -7.63
N ILE A 138 4.22 -13.42 -6.88
CA ILE A 138 2.96 -14.10 -7.27
C ILE A 138 1.84 -13.07 -7.43
N VAL A 139 1.66 -12.16 -6.47
CA VAL A 139 0.60 -11.15 -6.49
C VAL A 139 0.77 -10.20 -7.68
N ILE A 140 1.94 -9.60 -7.87
CA ILE A 140 2.15 -8.62 -8.96
C ILE A 140 2.11 -9.27 -10.35
N ASN A 141 2.53 -10.53 -10.49
CA ASN A 141 2.39 -11.28 -11.74
C ASN A 141 0.92 -11.63 -12.03
N THR A 142 0.10 -11.83 -11.00
CA THR A 142 -1.35 -11.99 -11.16
C THR A 142 -1.98 -10.71 -11.71
N THR A 143 -1.60 -9.56 -11.16
CA THR A 143 -2.01 -8.24 -11.68
C THR A 143 -1.55 -8.04 -13.13
N GLN A 144 -0.33 -8.45 -13.46
CA GLN A 144 0.18 -8.40 -14.84
C GLN A 144 -0.64 -9.27 -15.81
N ARG A 145 -1.11 -10.43 -15.37
CA ARG A 145 -2.00 -11.28 -16.19
C ARG A 145 -3.34 -10.60 -16.43
N TRP A 146 -3.83 -9.82 -15.50
CA TRP A 146 -5.08 -9.09 -15.63
C TRP A 146 -4.99 -7.92 -16.62
N CYS A 147 -4.02 -7.02 -16.45
CA CYS A 147 -3.98 -5.75 -17.19
C CYS A 147 -2.68 -5.49 -17.96
N GLY A 148 -1.78 -6.47 -18.07
CA GLY A 148 -0.52 -6.33 -18.79
C GLY A 148 0.57 -5.54 -18.03
N ASN A 149 0.28 -5.05 -16.83
CA ASN A 149 1.23 -4.30 -16.00
C ASN A 149 1.24 -4.83 -14.57
N ARG A 150 2.43 -5.00 -13.97
CA ARG A 150 2.60 -5.56 -12.62
C ARG A 150 2.00 -4.69 -11.51
N PHE A 151 1.88 -3.39 -11.72
CA PHE A 151 1.42 -2.39 -10.78
C PHE A 151 0.07 -1.77 -11.19
N ALA A 152 -0.69 -2.46 -12.01
CA ALA A 152 -2.01 -2.04 -12.48
C ALA A 152 -2.03 -0.68 -13.21
N LYS A 153 -0.90 -0.24 -13.78
CA LYS A 153 -0.85 1.00 -14.58
C LYS A 153 -1.78 0.91 -15.78
N GLY A 154 -2.63 1.91 -15.95
CA GLY A 154 -3.61 1.98 -17.02
C GLY A 154 -4.87 1.14 -16.80
N LEU A 155 -4.98 0.40 -15.68
CA LEU A 155 -6.18 -0.36 -15.36
C LEU A 155 -7.35 0.57 -14.98
N ILE A 156 -7.10 1.53 -14.11
CA ILE A 156 -8.12 2.46 -13.62
C ILE A 156 -8.13 3.71 -14.51
N ARG A 157 -9.31 4.02 -15.07
CA ARG A 157 -9.52 5.20 -15.90
C ARG A 157 -10.80 5.91 -15.45
N CYS A 158 -10.88 7.21 -15.65
CA CYS A 158 -12.12 7.95 -15.42
C CYS A 158 -13.25 7.35 -16.27
N GLY A 159 -14.34 6.99 -15.61
CA GLY A 159 -15.54 6.40 -16.22
C GLY A 159 -15.43 4.96 -16.69
N GLY A 160 -14.26 4.27 -16.53
CA GLY A 160 -14.16 2.92 -17.05
C GLY A 160 -12.85 2.19 -16.82
N THR A 161 -12.70 1.07 -17.52
CA THR A 161 -11.47 0.28 -17.66
C THR A 161 -11.39 -0.33 -19.05
N HIS A 162 -10.18 -0.56 -19.55
CA HIS A 162 -9.94 -1.37 -20.76
C HIS A 162 -9.68 -2.85 -20.44
N TYR A 163 -9.64 -3.20 -19.17
CA TYR A 163 -9.29 -4.51 -18.67
C TYR A 163 -10.36 -5.04 -17.72
N PRO A 164 -11.57 -5.39 -18.24
CA PRO A 164 -12.62 -5.96 -17.39
C PRO A 164 -12.14 -7.27 -16.77
N LEU A 165 -12.56 -7.52 -15.53
CA LEU A 165 -12.22 -8.77 -14.84
C LEU A 165 -13.01 -9.93 -15.43
N THR A 166 -12.31 -10.86 -16.09
CA THR A 166 -12.90 -12.10 -16.63
C THR A 166 -12.98 -13.17 -15.54
N SER A 167 -13.83 -14.17 -15.76
CA SER A 167 -13.94 -15.35 -14.88
C SER A 167 -12.61 -16.11 -14.73
N GLU A 168 -11.82 -16.17 -15.80
CA GLU A 168 -10.51 -16.82 -15.80
C GLU A 168 -9.52 -16.07 -14.89
N ILE A 169 -9.49 -14.74 -14.98
CA ILE A 169 -8.64 -13.90 -14.12
C ILE A 169 -9.12 -13.98 -12.67
N ALA A 170 -10.44 -13.97 -12.42
CA ALA A 170 -11.00 -14.14 -11.09
C ALA A 170 -10.58 -15.48 -10.46
N ALA A 171 -10.65 -16.56 -11.21
CA ALA A 171 -10.20 -17.88 -10.75
C ALA A 171 -8.68 -17.92 -10.47
N LEU A 172 -7.88 -17.26 -11.33
CA LEU A 172 -6.44 -17.14 -11.13
C LEU A 172 -6.10 -16.36 -9.86
N ILE A 173 -6.80 -15.23 -9.61
CA ILE A 173 -6.63 -14.43 -8.38
C ILE A 173 -6.92 -15.31 -7.15
N ARG A 174 -8.05 -16.03 -7.12
CA ARG A 174 -8.40 -16.91 -5.99
C ARG A 174 -7.29 -17.92 -5.72
N LYS A 175 -6.90 -18.69 -6.75
CA LYS A 175 -5.87 -19.73 -6.65
C LYS A 175 -4.55 -19.17 -6.08
N ASN A 176 -4.11 -18.04 -6.61
CA ASN A 176 -2.84 -17.45 -6.21
C ASN A 176 -2.90 -16.85 -4.81
N LEU A 177 -4.04 -16.25 -4.41
CA LEU A 177 -4.21 -15.74 -3.05
C LEU A 177 -4.27 -16.87 -2.02
N ASP A 178 -4.84 -18.03 -2.34
CA ASP A 178 -4.83 -19.21 -1.44
C ASP A 178 -3.39 -19.70 -1.18
N GLU A 179 -2.55 -19.73 -2.21
CA GLU A 179 -1.13 -20.04 -2.06
C GLU A 179 -0.39 -18.99 -1.23
N VAL A 180 -0.61 -17.72 -1.56
CA VAL A 180 0.04 -16.60 -0.85
C VAL A 180 -0.33 -16.61 0.63
N GLU A 181 -1.61 -16.73 0.96
CA GLU A 181 -2.07 -16.72 2.35
C GLU A 181 -1.48 -17.87 3.17
N ARG A 182 -1.54 -19.09 2.63
CA ARG A 182 -0.96 -20.27 3.30
C ARG A 182 0.52 -20.10 3.59
N ARG A 183 1.31 -19.68 2.61
CA ARG A 183 2.76 -19.49 2.79
C ARG A 183 3.09 -18.27 3.63
N TYR A 184 2.30 -17.21 3.54
CA TYR A 184 2.50 -16.01 4.36
C TYR A 184 2.22 -16.31 5.84
N ALA A 185 1.24 -17.14 6.16
CA ALA A 185 0.98 -17.59 7.54
C ALA A 185 2.22 -18.27 8.15
N GLU A 186 2.97 -19.04 7.37
CA GLU A 186 4.23 -19.67 7.82
C GLU A 186 5.31 -18.60 8.15
N VAL A 187 5.42 -17.55 7.33
CA VAL A 187 6.32 -16.43 7.57
C VAL A 187 5.92 -15.65 8.82
N VAL A 188 4.63 -15.32 8.95
CA VAL A 188 4.08 -14.60 10.12
C VAL A 188 4.37 -15.39 11.40
N TYR A 189 4.07 -16.68 11.40
CA TYR A 189 4.34 -17.56 12.55
C TYR A 189 5.83 -17.54 12.94
N ALA A 190 6.74 -17.63 11.95
CA ALA A 190 8.17 -17.59 12.22
C ALA A 190 8.64 -16.24 12.78
N LEU A 191 8.07 -15.13 12.33
CA LEU A 191 8.40 -13.79 12.81
C LEU A 191 7.92 -13.57 14.25
N GLU A 192 6.67 -13.95 14.55
CA GLU A 192 6.06 -13.75 15.87
C GLU A 192 6.67 -14.67 16.96
N ASN A 193 7.26 -15.79 16.57
CA ASN A 193 7.88 -16.75 17.49
C ASN A 193 9.40 -16.69 17.54
N SER A 194 10.02 -15.68 16.92
CA SER A 194 11.47 -15.49 16.95
C SER A 194 11.87 -14.42 17.96
N SER A 195 12.47 -14.83 19.09
CA SER A 195 12.97 -13.91 20.11
C SER A 195 14.00 -12.90 19.55
N SER A 196 14.82 -13.33 18.60
CA SER A 196 15.79 -12.46 17.92
C SER A 196 15.13 -11.39 17.07
N VAL A 197 13.99 -11.68 16.45
CA VAL A 197 13.18 -10.70 15.68
C VAL A 197 12.51 -9.73 16.65
N LEU A 198 11.83 -10.25 17.67
CA LEU A 198 11.12 -9.43 18.65
C LEU A 198 12.06 -8.46 19.36
N ALA A 199 13.22 -8.92 19.81
CA ALA A 199 14.24 -8.08 20.47
C ALA A 199 14.76 -6.92 19.59
N ARG A 200 14.59 -6.97 18.26
CA ARG A 200 14.98 -5.89 17.33
C ARG A 200 13.84 -4.97 16.96
N PHE A 201 12.59 -5.40 17.13
CA PHE A 201 11.41 -4.68 16.69
C PHE A 201 10.62 -4.04 17.82
N GLU A 202 10.57 -4.71 19.00
CA GLU A 202 9.90 -4.18 20.19
C GLU A 202 10.68 -2.98 20.74
N ASP A 203 9.95 -1.95 21.16
CA ASP A 203 10.45 -0.69 21.70
C ASP A 203 11.42 0.08 20.77
N CYS A 204 11.55 -0.35 19.51
CA CYS A 204 12.36 0.34 18.50
C CYS A 204 11.55 1.39 17.74
N GLY A 205 12.06 2.62 17.68
CA GLY A 205 11.47 3.70 16.89
C GLY A 205 10.03 4.02 17.28
N VAL A 206 9.75 4.08 18.58
CA VAL A 206 8.41 4.33 19.13
C VAL A 206 7.92 5.72 18.74
N VAL A 207 6.73 5.77 18.10
CA VAL A 207 5.96 6.99 17.85
C VAL A 207 4.68 6.91 18.66
N THR A 208 4.61 7.73 19.71
CA THR A 208 3.42 7.75 20.59
C THR A 208 2.20 8.29 19.85
N ARG A 209 1.01 7.93 20.33
CA ARG A 209 -0.26 8.44 19.80
C ARG A 209 -0.30 9.98 19.74
N ALA A 210 0.22 10.65 20.77
CA ALA A 210 0.29 12.10 20.82
C ALA A 210 1.21 12.70 19.76
N GLN A 211 2.39 12.09 19.54
CA GLN A 211 3.31 12.49 18.48
C GLN A 211 2.69 12.25 17.11
N ALA A 212 2.13 11.06 16.85
CA ALA A 212 1.46 10.73 15.60
C ALA A 212 0.31 11.72 15.29
N HIS A 213 -0.49 12.07 16.29
CA HIS A 213 -1.55 13.07 16.14
C HIS A 213 -0.99 14.45 15.80
N ARG A 214 0.05 14.91 16.52
CA ARG A 214 0.67 16.24 16.35
C ARG A 214 1.28 16.44 14.97
N ILE A 215 1.94 15.41 14.41
CA ILE A 215 2.54 15.48 13.07
C ILE A 215 1.53 15.19 11.95
N GLY A 216 0.28 14.91 12.28
CA GLY A 216 -0.75 14.59 11.28
C GLY A 216 -0.54 13.23 10.61
N ALA A 217 0.06 12.24 11.30
CA ALA A 217 0.29 10.91 10.73
C ALA A 217 -1.00 10.29 10.20
N VAL A 218 -0.90 9.61 9.07
CA VAL A 218 -2.00 8.92 8.39
C VAL A 218 -1.60 7.49 8.02
N GLY A 219 -2.55 6.72 7.52
CA GLY A 219 -2.31 5.37 7.02
C GLY A 219 -1.79 4.41 8.09
N MET A 220 -0.94 3.49 7.69
CA MET A 220 -0.38 2.45 8.53
C MET A 220 0.40 3.01 9.73
N ALA A 221 1.18 4.08 9.55
CA ALA A 221 1.94 4.70 10.63
C ALA A 221 1.03 5.26 11.74
N ALA A 222 -0.11 5.87 11.37
CA ALA A 222 -1.10 6.34 12.34
C ALA A 222 -1.75 5.18 13.09
N ARG A 223 -2.13 4.11 12.38
CA ARG A 223 -2.78 2.93 12.98
C ARG A 223 -1.84 2.13 13.87
N ALA A 224 -0.56 2.08 13.58
CA ALA A 224 0.44 1.47 14.46
C ALA A 224 0.64 2.24 15.79
N SER A 225 0.24 3.52 15.82
CA SER A 225 0.34 4.41 16.99
C SER A 225 -1.02 4.67 17.68
N GLY A 226 -2.02 3.84 17.46
CA GLY A 226 -3.33 3.92 18.12
C GLY A 226 -4.32 4.92 17.53
N LEU A 227 -4.11 5.42 16.31
CA LEU A 227 -5.05 6.30 15.61
C LEU A 227 -5.86 5.51 14.58
N GLU A 228 -7.17 5.44 14.75
CA GLU A 228 -8.09 4.75 13.83
C GLU A 228 -8.34 5.53 12.53
N ARG A 229 -7.26 5.97 11.87
CA ARG A 229 -7.34 6.72 10.62
C ARG A 229 -7.26 5.79 9.42
N ASP A 230 -8.40 5.45 8.85
CA ASP A 230 -8.52 4.66 7.62
C ASP A 230 -9.59 5.26 6.70
N LEU A 231 -9.20 5.61 5.48
CA LEU A 231 -10.10 6.18 4.49
C LEU A 231 -11.21 5.21 4.08
N ARG A 232 -10.97 3.91 4.13
CA ARG A 232 -11.96 2.87 3.84
C ARG A 232 -13.15 2.91 4.81
N ARG A 233 -12.93 3.41 6.04
CA ARG A 233 -13.98 3.61 7.04
C ARG A 233 -14.62 5.00 6.96
N SER A 234 -13.86 6.04 6.69
CA SER A 234 -14.34 7.43 6.70
C SER A 234 -14.97 7.87 5.39
N HIS A 235 -14.60 7.27 4.27
CA HIS A 235 -15.11 7.56 2.92
C HIS A 235 -15.81 6.31 2.37
N THR A 236 -16.96 6.01 2.96
CA THR A 236 -17.74 4.77 2.72
C THR A 236 -18.60 4.81 1.46
N GLY A 237 -18.51 5.86 0.65
CA GLY A 237 -19.40 6.10 -0.50
C GLY A 237 -19.30 5.08 -1.64
N HIS A 238 -18.40 4.11 -1.54
CA HIS A 238 -18.15 3.09 -2.54
C HIS A 238 -18.34 1.68 -1.95
N VAL A 239 -17.48 0.75 -2.34
CA VAL A 239 -17.55 -0.66 -1.94
C VAL A 239 -17.41 -0.85 -0.43
N TYR A 240 -16.52 -0.08 0.22
CA TYR A 240 -16.36 -0.13 1.66
C TYR A 240 -17.54 0.54 2.37
N GLY A 241 -18.10 -0.12 3.37
CA GLY A 241 -19.23 0.36 4.14
C GLY A 241 -20.61 0.06 3.53
N SER A 242 -20.71 -0.20 2.23
CA SER A 242 -21.97 -0.63 1.59
C SER A 242 -21.99 -2.15 1.30
N LEU A 243 -20.88 -2.70 0.84
CA LEU A 243 -20.75 -4.10 0.43
C LEU A 243 -19.73 -4.88 1.25
N LEU A 244 -18.75 -4.21 1.81
CA LEU A 244 -17.72 -4.79 2.67
C LEU A 244 -17.80 -4.22 4.08
N VAL A 245 -17.78 -5.10 5.07
CA VAL A 245 -17.51 -4.71 6.45
C VAL A 245 -16.01 -4.54 6.61
N HIS A 246 -15.58 -3.31 6.90
CA HIS A 246 -14.18 -2.99 7.10
C HIS A 246 -13.94 -2.38 8.47
N ASP A 247 -13.14 -3.06 9.28
CA ASP A 247 -12.63 -2.57 10.56
C ASP A 247 -11.13 -2.28 10.44
N PRO A 248 -10.68 -1.05 10.75
CA PRO A 248 -9.27 -0.71 10.71
C PRO A 248 -8.44 -1.59 11.64
N VAL A 249 -7.32 -2.10 11.15
CA VAL A 249 -6.32 -2.76 11.99
C VAL A 249 -5.55 -1.70 12.76
N VAL A 250 -5.57 -1.75 14.10
CA VAL A 250 -4.93 -0.77 14.97
C VAL A 250 -4.04 -1.48 15.99
N GLU A 251 -2.84 -0.94 16.18
CA GLU A 251 -1.89 -1.30 17.24
C GLU A 251 -1.56 -0.04 18.04
N THR A 252 -1.07 -0.19 19.26
CA THR A 252 -0.91 0.95 20.18
C THR A 252 0.51 1.23 20.63
N SER A 253 1.44 0.28 20.49
CA SER A 253 2.83 0.45 20.94
C SER A 253 3.62 1.47 20.10
N GLY A 254 3.25 1.68 18.84
CA GLY A 254 3.86 2.67 17.96
C GLY A 254 5.29 2.36 17.52
N ASP A 255 5.82 1.19 17.85
CA ASP A 255 7.16 0.72 17.51
C ASP A 255 7.23 0.01 16.14
N VAL A 256 8.38 -0.52 15.80
CA VAL A 256 8.57 -1.28 14.54
C VAL A 256 7.69 -2.54 14.56
N TYR A 257 7.54 -3.19 15.73
CA TYR A 257 6.71 -4.38 15.84
C TYR A 257 5.22 -4.08 15.59
N ALA A 258 4.70 -2.98 16.13
CA ALA A 258 3.34 -2.53 15.81
C ALA A 258 3.14 -2.30 14.31
N ARG A 259 4.12 -1.65 13.66
CA ARG A 259 4.09 -1.43 12.20
C ARG A 259 4.13 -2.74 11.42
N LEU A 260 4.88 -3.73 11.87
CA LEU A 260 4.89 -5.08 11.29
C LEU A 260 3.52 -5.76 11.47
N LYS A 261 2.97 -5.76 12.69
CA LYS A 261 1.65 -6.38 12.97
C LYS A 261 0.52 -5.78 12.14
N VAL A 262 0.49 -4.45 11.99
CA VAL A 262 -0.51 -3.81 11.13
C VAL A 262 -0.38 -4.33 9.70
N ARG A 263 0.83 -4.42 9.14
CA ARG A 263 1.05 -4.93 7.78
C ARG A 263 0.59 -6.38 7.61
N MET A 264 0.98 -7.24 8.56
CA MET A 264 0.62 -8.66 8.52
C MET A 264 -0.89 -8.86 8.55
N ARG A 265 -1.59 -8.17 9.46
CA ARG A 265 -3.04 -8.28 9.61
C ARG A 265 -3.80 -7.65 8.45
N GLU A 266 -3.37 -6.49 7.96
CA GLU A 266 -3.99 -5.86 6.79
C GLU A 266 -3.80 -6.67 5.51
N ALA A 267 -2.67 -7.35 5.32
CA ALA A 267 -2.49 -8.24 4.18
C ALA A 267 -3.53 -9.36 4.16
N VAL A 268 -3.74 -10.02 5.31
CA VAL A 268 -4.76 -11.08 5.45
C VAL A 268 -6.17 -10.52 5.27
N GLN A 269 -6.48 -9.37 5.89
CA GLN A 269 -7.77 -8.70 5.73
C GLN A 269 -8.05 -8.36 4.25
N SER A 270 -7.06 -7.84 3.54
CA SER A 270 -7.16 -7.51 2.10
C SER A 270 -7.43 -8.76 1.25
N MET A 271 -6.79 -9.89 1.56
CA MET A 271 -7.09 -11.16 0.87
C MET A 271 -8.55 -11.58 1.08
N GLY A 272 -9.08 -11.44 2.30
CA GLY A 272 -10.51 -11.65 2.61
C GLY A 272 -11.43 -10.73 1.82
N HIS A 273 -11.10 -9.44 1.73
CA HIS A 273 -11.87 -8.46 0.96
C HIS A 273 -11.90 -8.81 -0.54
N VAL A 274 -10.76 -9.17 -1.13
CA VAL A 274 -10.70 -9.59 -2.54
C VAL A 274 -11.60 -10.81 -2.78
N ARG A 275 -11.57 -11.83 -1.93
CA ARG A 275 -12.46 -13.00 -2.06
C ARG A 275 -13.94 -12.62 -2.00
N THR A 276 -14.31 -11.77 -1.06
CA THR A 276 -15.70 -11.28 -0.92
C THR A 276 -16.15 -10.55 -2.18
N MET A 277 -15.32 -9.64 -2.70
CA MET A 277 -15.63 -8.90 -3.94
C MET A 277 -15.74 -9.80 -5.17
N LEU A 278 -14.88 -10.81 -5.28
CA LEU A 278 -14.97 -11.81 -6.36
C LEU A 278 -16.28 -12.61 -6.29
N ASN A 279 -16.76 -12.97 -5.09
CA ASN A 279 -18.06 -13.62 -4.91
C ASN A 279 -19.22 -12.70 -5.31
N LEU A 280 -19.15 -11.41 -4.98
CA LEU A 280 -20.16 -10.44 -5.38
C LEU A 280 -20.24 -10.28 -6.90
N LEU A 281 -19.10 -10.23 -7.59
CA LEU A 281 -19.05 -10.16 -9.06
C LEU A 281 -19.64 -11.39 -9.74
N GLU A 282 -19.36 -12.59 -9.23
CA GLU A 282 -19.91 -13.85 -9.76
C GLU A 282 -21.44 -13.89 -9.60
N ASN A 283 -21.97 -13.47 -8.45
CA ASN A 283 -23.39 -13.43 -8.20
C ASN A 283 -24.13 -12.43 -9.11
N GLN A 284 -23.54 -11.26 -9.38
CA GLN A 284 -24.10 -10.29 -10.33
C GLN A 284 -24.16 -10.88 -11.76
N SER A 285 -23.13 -11.61 -12.18
CA SER A 285 -23.10 -12.22 -13.51
C SER A 285 -24.16 -13.31 -13.70
N ARG A 286 -24.57 -13.99 -12.62
CA ARG A 286 -25.65 -15.02 -12.65
C ARG A 286 -27.05 -14.41 -12.70
N VAL A 287 -27.26 -13.22 -12.15
CA VAL A 287 -28.56 -12.54 -12.15
C VAL A 287 -28.84 -11.83 -13.48
N SER A 288 -27.79 -11.47 -14.22
CA SER A 288 -27.89 -10.78 -15.52
C SER A 288 -27.94 -11.72 -16.73
N CYS A 289 -27.96 -13.04 -16.54
CA CYS A 289 -28.19 -14.03 -17.61
C CYS A 289 -29.67 -14.49 -17.51
N PRO A 290 -30.57 -14.09 -18.45
CA PRO A 290 -31.93 -14.57 -18.50
C PRO A 290 -32.01 -16.04 -18.98
#